data_67625c0b757cc770511653248453935d
#
_entry.id   67625c0b757cc770511653248453935d
#
_cell.length_a   1.000
_cell.length_b   1.000
_cell.length_c   1.000
_cell.angle_alpha   90.00
_cell.angle_beta   90.00
_cell.angle_gamma   90.00
#
_symmetry.space_group_name_H-M   'P 1'
#
loop_
_entity.id
_entity.type
_entity.pdbx_description
1 polymer ?
#
loop_
_entity_poly.entity_id
_entity_poly.type
_entity_poly.pdbx_seq_one_letter_code
_entity_poly.pdbx_strand_id
1 'polypeptide(L)'
;MKPASVIIMDEHPIVRMSIEVLLGKNSNIQVVLKTDDSRTAIEYLRTYPVDLVILDIELPGTDGFTLLKRIKSIQEHTRILFLSSKSEAFYAGRAIRAGANGFVSKRKDLNDIY
;
A
#
# COMPACT_ATOMS: atom_id res chain seq x y z
N MET A 1 -16.05 3.03 17.36
CA MET A 1 -14.66 2.77 16.96
C MET A 1 -14.41 3.33 15.56
N LYS A 2 -13.34 4.05 15.39
CA LYS A 2 -13.02 4.63 14.08
C LYS A 2 -12.58 3.52 13.12
N PRO A 3 -13.02 3.58 11.84
CA PRO A 3 -12.50 2.67 10.84
C PRO A 3 -10.99 2.85 10.65
N ALA A 4 -10.31 1.77 10.29
CA ALA A 4 -8.91 1.83 9.90
C ALA A 4 -8.79 2.61 8.60
N SER A 5 -7.89 3.60 8.56
CA SER A 5 -7.69 4.42 7.36
C SER A 5 -6.62 3.79 6.47
N VAL A 6 -6.92 3.72 5.17
CA VAL A 6 -6.08 3.04 4.18
C VAL A 6 -5.81 3.96 3.00
N ILE A 7 -4.53 4.03 2.62
CA ILE A 7 -4.11 4.64 1.35
C ILE A 7 -3.79 3.50 0.38
N ILE A 8 -4.26 3.62 -0.85
CA ILE A 8 -3.94 2.69 -1.94
C ILE A 8 -3.06 3.41 -2.95
N MET A 9 -1.84 2.92 -3.14
CA MET A 9 -0.88 3.47 -4.08
C MET A 9 -0.50 2.44 -5.13
N ASP A 10 -1.00 2.61 -6.34
CA ASP A 10 -0.74 1.72 -7.46
C ASP A 10 -0.88 2.49 -8.76
N GLU A 11 -0.01 2.21 -9.74
CA GLU A 11 -0.06 2.88 -11.03
C GLU A 11 -1.24 2.44 -11.90
N HIS A 12 -1.83 1.28 -11.62
CA HIS A 12 -2.91 0.72 -12.42
C HIS A 12 -4.28 1.08 -11.84
N PRO A 13 -5.07 1.93 -12.53
CA PRO A 13 -6.38 2.31 -12.01
C PRO A 13 -7.30 1.13 -11.70
N ILE A 14 -7.24 0.07 -12.52
CA ILE A 14 -8.08 -1.11 -12.30
C ILE A 14 -7.71 -1.84 -10.99
N VAL A 15 -6.43 -1.85 -10.65
CA VAL A 15 -5.97 -2.46 -9.39
C VAL A 15 -6.46 -1.63 -8.20
N ARG A 16 -6.31 -0.30 -8.26
CA ARG A 16 -6.81 0.58 -7.20
C ARG A 16 -8.31 0.38 -6.98
N MET A 17 -9.06 0.32 -8.07
CA MET A 17 -10.52 0.16 -8.04
C MET A 17 -10.90 -1.20 -7.44
N SER A 18 -10.21 -2.27 -7.84
CA SER A 18 -10.47 -3.61 -7.34
C SER A 18 -10.23 -3.72 -5.84
N ILE A 19 -9.13 -3.14 -5.37
CA ILE A 19 -8.80 -3.16 -3.95
C ILE A 19 -9.83 -2.34 -3.16
N GLU A 20 -10.22 -1.19 -3.69
CA GLU A 20 -11.24 -0.36 -3.04
C GLU A 20 -12.56 -1.09 -2.88
N VAL A 21 -12.99 -1.80 -3.93
CA VAL A 21 -14.23 -2.57 -3.88
C VAL A 21 -14.14 -3.68 -2.82
N LEU A 22 -13.02 -4.37 -2.76
CA LEU A 22 -12.82 -5.43 -1.76
C LEU A 22 -12.85 -4.90 -0.34
N LEU A 23 -12.11 -3.82 -0.09
CA LEU A 23 -12.04 -3.24 1.24
C LEU A 23 -13.36 -2.58 1.65
N GLY A 24 -14.10 -2.08 0.68
CA GLY A 24 -15.38 -1.42 0.93
C GLY A 24 -16.46 -2.34 1.48
N LYS A 25 -16.25 -3.66 1.41
CA LYS A 25 -17.18 -4.63 2.02
C LYS A 25 -17.07 -4.68 3.53
N ASN A 26 -16.01 -4.10 4.09
CA ASN A 26 -15.77 -4.09 5.53
C ASN A 26 -15.96 -2.67 6.07
N SER A 27 -16.97 -2.47 6.91
CA SER A 27 -17.29 -1.17 7.50
C SER A 27 -16.21 -0.67 8.47
N ASN A 28 -15.28 -1.54 8.87
CA ASN A 28 -14.17 -1.17 9.75
C ASN A 28 -12.96 -0.63 8.99
N ILE A 29 -13.07 -0.49 7.67
CA ILE A 29 -12.01 0.01 6.81
C ILE A 29 -12.53 1.18 5.99
N GLN A 30 -11.73 2.24 5.92
CA GLN A 30 -12.04 3.42 5.10
C GLN A 30 -10.87 3.74 4.19
N VAL A 31 -11.08 3.70 2.89
CA VAL A 31 -10.07 4.14 1.93
C VAL A 31 -10.09 5.67 1.89
N VAL A 32 -9.03 6.30 2.34
CA VAL A 32 -8.95 7.76 2.46
C VAL A 32 -8.25 8.41 1.28
N LEU A 33 -7.45 7.65 0.52
CA LEU A 33 -6.74 8.17 -0.64
C LEU A 33 -6.40 7.02 -1.59
N LYS A 34 -6.56 7.27 -2.89
CA LYS A 34 -6.12 6.38 -3.97
C LYS A 34 -5.29 7.20 -4.92
N THR A 35 -4.06 6.79 -5.18
CA THR A 35 -3.18 7.60 -6.03
C THR A 35 -2.04 6.76 -6.61
N ASP A 36 -1.47 7.24 -7.70
CA ASP A 36 -0.18 6.76 -8.21
C ASP A 36 0.95 7.77 -7.96
N ASP A 37 0.63 8.89 -7.34
CA ASP A 37 1.58 9.99 -7.13
C ASP A 37 2.10 9.97 -5.69
N SER A 38 3.40 9.71 -5.56
CA SER A 38 4.05 9.64 -4.25
C SER A 38 3.96 10.96 -3.47
N ARG A 39 4.01 12.10 -4.18
CA ARG A 39 3.91 13.41 -3.50
C ARG A 39 2.55 13.61 -2.86
N THR A 40 1.50 13.23 -3.55
CA THR A 40 0.13 13.33 -3.01
C THR A 40 0.00 12.51 -1.73
N ALA A 41 0.53 11.28 -1.73
CA ALA A 41 0.48 10.41 -0.57
C ALA A 41 1.29 10.96 0.59
N ILE A 42 2.50 11.45 0.33
CA ILE A 42 3.36 12.01 1.37
C ILE A 42 2.71 13.24 2.02
N GLU A 43 2.12 14.12 1.23
CA GLU A 43 1.43 15.30 1.76
C GLU A 43 0.27 14.90 2.66
N TYR A 44 -0.50 13.89 2.26
CA TYR A 44 -1.59 13.38 3.08
C TYR A 44 -1.07 12.82 4.42
N LEU A 45 0.01 12.05 4.37
CA LEU A 45 0.60 11.45 5.56
C LEU A 45 1.20 12.47 6.52
N ARG A 46 1.64 13.62 6.02
CA ARG A 46 2.12 14.71 6.89
C ARG A 46 0.98 15.39 7.64
N THR A 47 -0.23 15.27 7.15
CA THR A 47 -1.39 15.97 7.69
C THR A 47 -2.28 15.06 8.53
N TYR A 48 -2.46 13.82 8.11
CA TYR A 48 -3.43 12.92 8.72
C TYR A 48 -2.79 11.59 9.11
N PRO A 49 -3.21 11.00 10.24
CA PRO A 49 -2.76 9.65 10.59
C PRO A 49 -3.37 8.63 9.63
N VAL A 50 -2.58 7.62 9.27
CA VAL A 50 -3.00 6.55 8.38
C VAL A 50 -2.58 5.22 8.99
N ASP A 51 -3.50 4.26 9.01
CA ASP A 51 -3.25 2.96 9.62
C ASP A 51 -2.50 2.02 8.69
N LEU A 52 -2.81 2.06 7.39
CA LEU A 52 -2.23 1.13 6.41
C LEU A 52 -2.02 1.82 5.07
N VAL A 53 -0.86 1.61 4.48
CA VAL A 53 -0.60 1.97 3.09
C VAL A 53 -0.42 0.68 2.29
N ILE A 54 -1.25 0.47 1.28
CA ILE A 54 -1.09 -0.59 0.30
C ILE A 54 -0.27 0.02 -0.83
N LEU A 55 0.95 -0.46 -1.01
CA LEU A 55 1.96 0.22 -1.80
C LEU A 55 2.51 -0.67 -2.90
N ASP A 56 2.31 -0.26 -4.14
CA ASP A 56 2.95 -0.90 -5.29
C ASP A 56 4.46 -0.62 -5.25
N ILE A 57 5.27 -1.66 -5.31
CA ILE A 57 6.72 -1.51 -5.35
C ILE A 57 7.16 -0.73 -6.60
N GLU A 58 6.41 -0.85 -7.70
CA GLU A 58 6.80 -0.34 -9.00
C GLU A 58 6.02 0.91 -9.40
N LEU A 59 6.02 1.92 -8.54
CA LEU A 59 5.37 3.19 -8.86
C LEU A 59 6.19 4.02 -9.85
N PRO A 60 5.52 4.83 -10.72
CA PRO A 60 6.24 5.72 -11.62
C PRO A 60 7.10 6.72 -10.85
N GLY A 61 8.32 6.88 -11.28
CA GLY A 61 9.22 7.91 -10.75
C GLY A 61 9.75 7.68 -9.36
N THR A 62 9.47 6.54 -8.74
CA THR A 62 9.98 6.24 -7.40
C THR A 62 10.07 4.73 -7.18
N ASP A 63 10.88 4.36 -6.21
CA ASP A 63 11.05 2.99 -5.77
C ASP A 63 10.22 2.80 -4.49
N GLY A 64 9.43 1.73 -4.45
CA GLY A 64 8.58 1.43 -3.30
C GLY A 64 9.36 1.28 -2.00
N PHE A 65 10.58 0.76 -2.04
CA PHE A 65 11.42 0.64 -0.83
C PHE A 65 11.86 2.00 -0.31
N THR A 66 12.22 2.92 -1.20
CA THR A 66 12.53 4.30 -0.82
C THR A 66 11.32 4.99 -0.22
N LEU A 67 10.18 4.80 -0.83
CA LEU A 67 8.93 5.40 -0.35
C LEU A 67 8.51 4.83 1.01
N LEU A 68 8.68 3.54 1.22
CA LEU A 68 8.43 2.91 2.53
C LEU A 68 9.22 3.60 3.63
N LYS A 69 10.51 3.85 3.39
CA LYS A 69 11.37 4.53 4.37
C LYS A 69 10.87 5.94 4.67
N ARG A 70 10.45 6.67 3.64
CA ARG A 70 9.89 8.02 3.82
C ARG A 70 8.61 7.98 4.64
N ILE A 71 7.73 7.05 4.33
CA ILE A 71 6.46 6.91 5.07
C ILE A 71 6.74 6.61 6.54
N LYS A 72 7.64 5.67 6.81
CA LYS A 72 7.98 5.32 8.19
C LYS A 72 8.63 6.47 8.94
N SER A 73 9.38 7.34 8.26
CA SER A 73 9.98 8.50 8.91
C SER A 73 8.93 9.55 9.28
N ILE A 74 7.80 9.59 8.58
CA ILE A 74 6.70 10.52 8.87
C ILE A 74 5.75 9.94 9.91
N GLN A 75 5.39 8.66 9.75
CA GLN A 75 4.48 7.94 10.63
C GLN A 75 5.03 6.53 10.88
N GLU A 76 5.79 6.35 11.95
CA GLU A 76 6.44 5.06 12.20
C GLU A 76 5.47 3.92 12.47
N HIS A 77 4.25 4.22 12.93
CA HIS A 77 3.24 3.20 13.24
C HIS A 77 2.39 2.80 12.04
N THR A 78 2.49 3.51 10.93
CA THR A 78 1.75 3.14 9.72
C THR A 78 2.26 1.81 9.18
N ARG A 79 1.35 0.89 8.96
CA ARG A 79 1.69 -0.42 8.39
C ARG A 79 1.76 -0.33 6.88
N ILE A 80 2.65 -1.12 6.29
CA ILE A 80 2.87 -1.13 4.84
C ILE A 80 2.64 -2.54 4.31
N LEU A 81 1.72 -2.66 3.35
CA LEU A 81 1.52 -3.88 2.59
C LEU A 81 1.99 -3.64 1.17
N PHE A 82 3.04 -4.32 0.75
CA PHE A 82 3.53 -4.21 -0.62
C PHE A 82 2.70 -5.04 -1.59
N LEU A 83 2.47 -4.46 -2.76
CA LEU A 83 1.98 -5.18 -3.95
C LEU A 83 3.08 -5.19 -4.99
N SER A 84 3.18 -6.26 -5.76
CA SER A 84 4.14 -6.33 -6.87
C SER A 84 3.63 -7.25 -7.97
N SER A 85 3.93 -6.89 -9.21
CA SER A 85 3.73 -7.77 -10.36
C SER A 85 4.84 -8.81 -10.47
N LYS A 86 5.90 -8.68 -9.67
CA LYS A 86 7.02 -9.61 -9.65
C LYS A 86 6.75 -10.79 -8.72
N SER A 87 7.61 -11.81 -8.84
CA SER A 87 7.49 -13.00 -8.03
C SER A 87 7.61 -12.69 -6.54
N GLU A 88 6.70 -13.24 -5.76
CA GLU A 88 6.72 -13.13 -4.30
C GLU A 88 8.03 -13.64 -3.71
N ALA A 89 8.52 -14.77 -4.21
CA ALA A 89 9.77 -15.36 -3.73
C ALA A 89 10.96 -14.43 -3.92
N PHE A 90 10.92 -13.58 -4.94
CA PHE A 90 12.03 -12.68 -5.25
C PHE A 90 12.06 -11.47 -4.32
N TYR A 91 10.90 -10.95 -3.93
CA TYR A 91 10.84 -9.67 -3.22
C TYR A 91 10.40 -9.76 -1.76
N ALA A 92 9.71 -10.83 -1.38
CA ALA A 92 9.09 -10.91 -0.05
C ALA A 92 10.09 -10.74 1.08
N GLY A 93 11.22 -11.45 1.03
CA GLY A 93 12.25 -11.35 2.06
C GLY A 93 12.82 -9.95 2.16
N ARG A 94 13.09 -9.32 1.02
CA ARG A 94 13.60 -7.95 0.99
C ARG A 94 12.58 -6.96 1.56
N ALA A 95 11.32 -7.14 1.23
CA ALA A 95 10.24 -6.28 1.71
C ALA A 95 10.12 -6.31 3.23
N ILE A 96 10.14 -7.51 3.80
CA ILE A 96 10.04 -7.68 5.25
C ILE A 96 11.27 -7.09 5.95
N ARG A 97 12.48 -7.32 5.42
CA ARG A 97 13.69 -6.74 5.97
C ARG A 97 13.70 -5.21 5.92
N ALA A 98 13.03 -4.64 4.92
CA ALA A 98 12.91 -3.19 4.78
C ALA A 98 11.88 -2.57 5.73
N GLY A 99 11.08 -3.39 6.41
CA GLY A 99 10.11 -2.93 7.38
C GLY A 99 8.65 -3.05 6.94
N ALA A 100 8.38 -3.72 5.81
CA ALA A 100 7.00 -3.98 5.38
C ALA A 100 6.33 -4.98 6.32
N ASN A 101 5.04 -4.80 6.52
CA ASN A 101 4.23 -5.68 7.35
C ASN A 101 3.62 -6.84 6.55
N GLY A 102 3.65 -6.74 5.23
CA GLY A 102 3.16 -7.79 4.36
C GLY A 102 3.56 -7.59 2.92
N PHE A 103 3.36 -8.61 2.11
CA PHE A 103 3.70 -8.60 0.69
C PHE A 103 2.72 -9.50 -0.06
N VAL A 104 2.13 -8.99 -1.14
CA VAL A 104 1.22 -9.73 -2.01
C VAL A 104 1.66 -9.56 -3.45
N SER A 105 1.75 -10.68 -4.18
CA SER A 105 2.05 -10.66 -5.60
C SER A 105 0.77 -10.46 -6.40
N LYS A 106 0.77 -9.49 -7.31
CA LYS A 106 -0.34 -9.28 -8.26
C LYS A 106 -0.47 -10.41 -9.27
N ARG A 107 0.59 -11.19 -9.42
CA ARG A 107 0.61 -12.32 -10.37
C ARG A 107 -0.14 -13.52 -9.83
N LYS A 108 -0.28 -13.59 -8.53
CA LYS A 108 -1.16 -14.58 -7.95
C LYS A 108 -2.58 -14.15 -8.22
N ASP A 109 -3.42 -15.12 -8.41
CA ASP A 109 -4.83 -14.88 -8.68
C ASP A 109 -5.42 -13.96 -7.64
N LEU A 110 -6.42 -13.19 -8.04
CA LEU A 110 -7.21 -12.38 -7.12
C LEU A 110 -7.72 -13.18 -5.94
N ASN A 111 -7.87 -14.48 -6.09
CA ASN A 111 -8.26 -15.37 -5.01
C ASN A 111 -7.30 -15.36 -3.82
N ASP A 112 -6.04 -15.04 -4.03
CA ASP A 112 -5.04 -15.01 -2.96
C ASP A 112 -5.08 -13.70 -2.17
N ILE A 113 -5.79 -12.72 -2.68
CA ILE A 113 -5.99 -11.45 -1.98
C ILE A 113 -7.20 -11.55 -1.04
N TYR A 114 -8.05 -12.52 -1.30
CA TYR A 114 -9.21 -12.76 -0.47
C TYR A 114 -8.83 -13.63 0.72
#